data_57dfa589ba5fa315bd32989f9767ee5c
#
_entry.id   57dfa589ba5fa315bd32989f9767ee5c
#
_cell.length_a   1.000
_cell.length_b   1.000
_cell.length_c   1.000
_cell.angle_alpha   90.00
_cell.angle_beta   90.00
_cell.angle_gamma   90.00
#
_symmetry.space_group_name_H-M   'P 1'
#
loop_
_entity.id
_entity.type
_entity.pdbx_description
1 polymer ?
#
loop_
_entity_poly.entity_id
_entity_poly.type
_entity_poly.pdbx_seq_one_letter_code
_entity_poly.pdbx_strand_id
1 'polypeptide(L)'
;MRQGKNGQIRGTLKRRLMTNFLLTALIPVLIFAIISQINIQQRLKENLSDRIKSNLDTAEKNLEMVLDKYETILYDFSTDEDVLEIVRELNENRGDRERNSTSLRKKLSHICNQFTGVEGITIQLKTGEIIYYESLSSFSGSETWADKVEIPKIERGAVYFGDGKPVKIADKNHYMFYIARNITDYRIIENFQGTVVLSVNEERIRRAIASDIGSREYLLSDDVIVSAPDPNKIGKKLSEIQDPENYQYTTADHEISGFAICNEQPLSYYWKMSVSQWIYLLIIISMTIVIVFILLHFFSKPYIQAVESITGVMSCVEQGEFDHQVRVNPHLPMEIQQISSGFNEMVAHLEMLIAKVK
;
A
#
# COMPACT_ATOMS: atom_id res chain seq x y z
N MET A 1 63.40 -34.28 20.52
CA MET A 1 62.02 -33.86 20.81
C MET A 1 61.84 -32.37 20.65
N ARG A 2 61.57 -31.88 19.38
CA ARG A 2 61.25 -30.46 19.11
C ARG A 2 60.43 -30.35 17.80
N GLN A 3 59.35 -31.15 17.66
CA GLN A 3 58.45 -31.10 16.50
C GLN A 3 57.20 -30.24 16.71
N GLY A 4 57.04 -29.59 17.87
CA GLY A 4 55.75 -28.98 18.26
C GLY A 4 55.56 -27.50 17.93
N LYS A 5 56.55 -26.73 17.48
CA LYS A 5 56.44 -25.27 17.30
C LYS A 5 56.11 -24.79 15.88
N ASN A 6 56.52 -25.54 14.84
CA ASN A 6 56.33 -25.08 13.44
C ASN A 6 54.87 -25.22 12.94
N GLY A 7 54.10 -26.12 13.51
CA GLY A 7 52.69 -26.31 13.08
C GLY A 7 51.73 -25.20 13.52
N GLN A 8 52.03 -24.53 14.68
CA GLN A 8 51.18 -23.47 15.20
C GLN A 8 51.37 -22.12 14.47
N ILE A 9 52.56 -21.88 13.92
CA ILE A 9 52.84 -20.66 13.11
C ILE A 9 52.17 -20.72 11.76
N ARG A 10 52.11 -21.90 11.12
CA ARG A 10 51.46 -22.13 9.80
C ARG A 10 49.96 -21.78 9.81
N GLY A 11 49.22 -22.14 10.88
CA GLY A 11 47.81 -21.87 11.01
C GLY A 11 47.50 -20.40 11.22
N THR A 12 48.42 -19.60 11.83
CA THR A 12 48.18 -18.20 12.21
C THR A 12 48.31 -17.24 11.00
N LEU A 13 49.29 -17.40 10.12
CA LEU A 13 49.49 -16.52 8.93
C LEU A 13 48.36 -16.68 7.94
N LYS A 14 48.05 -17.91 7.57
CA LYS A 14 46.91 -18.23 6.68
C LYS A 14 45.59 -17.70 7.21
N ARG A 15 45.32 -17.92 8.51
CA ARG A 15 44.09 -17.46 9.15
C ARG A 15 44.01 -15.94 9.20
N ARG A 16 45.13 -15.24 9.54
CA ARG A 16 45.15 -13.78 9.58
C ARG A 16 44.95 -13.15 8.20
N LEU A 17 45.64 -13.65 7.15
CA LEU A 17 45.45 -13.19 5.80
C LEU A 17 43.99 -13.39 5.35
N MET A 18 43.44 -14.57 5.57
CA MET A 18 42.06 -14.89 5.21
C MET A 18 41.05 -13.97 5.94
N THR A 19 41.27 -13.71 7.23
CA THR A 19 40.41 -12.81 8.02
C THR A 19 40.51 -11.38 7.53
N ASN A 20 41.72 -10.87 7.27
CA ASN A 20 41.93 -9.49 6.82
C ASN A 20 41.31 -9.27 5.42
N PHE A 21 41.52 -10.19 4.46
CA PHE A 21 40.90 -10.09 3.14
C PHE A 21 39.37 -10.16 3.20
N LEU A 22 38.84 -11.08 4.05
CA LEU A 22 37.41 -11.20 4.26
C LEU A 22 36.81 -9.90 4.84
N LEU A 23 37.45 -9.34 5.86
CA LEU A 23 37.00 -8.08 6.47
C LEU A 23 37.08 -6.91 5.47
N THR A 24 38.17 -6.79 4.74
CA THR A 24 38.38 -5.70 3.76
C THR A 24 37.35 -5.76 2.63
N ALA A 25 36.95 -6.95 2.20
CA ALA A 25 35.94 -7.12 1.15
C ALA A 25 34.51 -7.00 1.69
N LEU A 26 34.23 -7.51 2.89
CA LEU A 26 32.87 -7.62 3.43
C LEU A 26 32.38 -6.29 4.05
N ILE A 27 33.29 -5.53 4.69
CA ILE A 27 32.94 -4.27 5.32
C ILE A 27 32.33 -3.26 4.34
N PRO A 28 32.93 -2.94 3.18
CA PRO A 28 32.34 -2.04 2.19
C PRO A 28 30.99 -2.52 1.67
N VAL A 29 30.86 -3.84 1.43
CA VAL A 29 29.59 -4.44 0.96
C VAL A 29 28.51 -4.32 2.01
N LEU A 30 28.81 -4.55 3.28
CA LEU A 30 27.85 -4.38 4.39
C LEU A 30 27.43 -2.92 4.56
N ILE A 31 28.39 -1.98 4.49
CA ILE A 31 28.08 -0.54 4.59
C ILE A 31 27.18 -0.14 3.42
N PHE A 32 27.50 -0.54 2.19
CA PHE A 32 26.67 -0.27 1.02
C PHE A 32 25.27 -0.89 1.16
N ALA A 33 25.20 -2.13 1.64
CA ALA A 33 23.93 -2.82 1.88
C ALA A 33 23.04 -2.09 2.88
N ILE A 34 23.62 -1.61 4.00
CA ILE A 34 22.88 -0.86 5.02
C ILE A 34 22.38 0.47 4.46
N ILE A 35 23.23 1.23 3.78
CA ILE A 35 22.85 2.52 3.17
C ILE A 35 21.78 2.31 2.10
N SER A 36 21.96 1.31 1.23
CA SER A 36 20.98 0.95 0.22
C SER A 36 19.62 0.59 0.83
N GLN A 37 19.62 -0.21 1.90
CA GLN A 37 18.40 -0.62 2.59
C GLN A 37 17.64 0.57 3.21
N ILE A 38 18.35 1.50 3.84
CA ILE A 38 17.74 2.73 4.40
C ILE A 38 17.08 3.54 3.27
N ASN A 39 17.82 3.78 2.17
CA ASN A 39 17.31 4.55 1.03
C ASN A 39 16.09 3.88 0.37
N ILE A 40 16.11 2.55 0.25
CA ILE A 40 14.98 1.81 -0.35
C ILE A 40 13.75 1.87 0.55
N GLN A 41 13.91 1.69 1.87
CA GLN A 41 12.79 1.80 2.81
C GLN A 41 12.17 3.19 2.81
N GLN A 42 13.00 4.24 2.75
CA GLN A 42 12.52 5.61 2.68
C GLN A 42 11.74 5.86 1.40
N ARG A 43 12.28 5.48 0.24
CA ARG A 43 11.59 5.58 -1.06
C ARG A 43 10.30 4.78 -1.11
N LEU A 44 10.28 3.60 -0.51
CA LEU A 44 9.08 2.77 -0.44
C LEU A 44 7.98 3.45 0.36
N LYS A 45 8.33 4.06 1.51
CA LYS A 45 7.40 4.80 2.35
C LYS A 45 6.86 6.04 1.63
N GLU A 46 7.72 6.80 0.95
CA GLU A 46 7.34 7.97 0.15
C GLU A 46 6.41 7.57 -1.01
N ASN A 47 6.79 6.59 -1.81
CA ASN A 47 5.99 6.11 -2.94
C ASN A 47 4.60 5.57 -2.49
N LEU A 48 4.53 4.90 -1.34
CA LEU A 48 3.25 4.43 -0.81
C LEU A 48 2.38 5.59 -0.30
N SER A 49 2.98 6.56 0.37
CA SER A 49 2.27 7.77 0.81
C SER A 49 1.69 8.54 -0.39
N ASP A 50 2.50 8.74 -1.43
CA ASP A 50 2.06 9.43 -2.65
C ASP A 50 0.95 8.65 -3.37
N ARG A 51 1.06 7.31 -3.37
CA ARG A 51 0.05 6.44 -3.96
C ARG A 51 -1.26 6.48 -3.19
N ILE A 52 -1.22 6.45 -1.85
CA ILE A 52 -2.41 6.59 -1.00
C ILE A 52 -3.07 7.94 -1.24
N LYS A 53 -2.30 9.04 -1.30
CA LYS A 53 -2.83 10.37 -1.62
C LYS A 53 -3.48 10.42 -2.99
N SER A 54 -2.83 9.89 -4.01
CA SER A 54 -3.38 9.82 -5.38
C SER A 54 -4.66 8.99 -5.46
N ASN A 55 -4.75 7.93 -4.67
CA ASN A 55 -5.96 7.11 -4.61
C ASN A 55 -7.09 7.84 -3.90
N LEU A 56 -6.81 8.51 -2.78
CA LEU A 56 -7.80 9.32 -2.09
C LEU A 56 -8.31 10.46 -2.98
N ASP A 57 -7.43 11.17 -3.69
CA ASP A 57 -7.81 12.21 -4.67
C ASP A 57 -8.68 11.65 -5.81
N THR A 58 -8.38 10.43 -6.26
CA THR A 58 -9.20 9.74 -7.26
C THR A 58 -10.55 9.31 -6.69
N ALA A 59 -10.58 8.79 -5.47
CA ALA A 59 -11.81 8.39 -4.79
C ALA A 59 -12.71 9.61 -4.50
N GLU A 60 -12.11 10.73 -4.11
CA GLU A 60 -12.80 12.01 -3.90
C GLU A 60 -13.47 12.49 -5.20
N LYS A 61 -12.73 12.55 -6.31
CA LYS A 61 -13.27 12.94 -7.62
C LYS A 61 -14.36 11.99 -8.12
N ASN A 62 -14.21 10.69 -7.85
CA ASN A 62 -15.24 9.71 -8.20
C ASN A 62 -16.51 9.89 -7.36
N LEU A 63 -16.34 10.17 -6.05
CA LEU A 63 -17.45 10.50 -5.16
C LEU A 63 -18.19 11.74 -5.65
N GLU A 64 -17.46 12.84 -5.92
CA GLU A 64 -17.99 14.07 -6.45
C GLU A 64 -18.81 13.82 -7.73
N MET A 65 -18.24 13.09 -8.70
CA MET A 65 -18.91 12.76 -9.95
C MET A 65 -20.22 11.96 -9.75
N VAL A 66 -20.24 11.06 -8.75
CA VAL A 66 -21.44 10.28 -8.44
C VAL A 66 -22.47 11.14 -7.73
N LEU A 67 -22.08 12.01 -6.80
CA LEU A 67 -22.97 12.92 -6.12
C LEU A 67 -23.56 13.96 -7.07
N ASP A 68 -22.75 14.57 -7.93
CA ASP A 68 -23.18 15.50 -8.99
C ASP A 68 -24.23 14.89 -9.92
N LYS A 69 -24.04 13.62 -10.29
CA LYS A 69 -25.02 12.89 -11.09
C LYS A 69 -26.39 12.86 -10.40
N TYR A 70 -26.43 12.52 -9.12
CA TYR A 70 -27.69 12.44 -8.37
C TYR A 70 -28.27 13.84 -8.10
N GLU A 71 -27.42 14.82 -7.87
CA GLU A 71 -27.84 16.22 -7.78
C GLU A 71 -28.51 16.71 -9.07
N THR A 72 -27.91 16.40 -10.24
CA THR A 72 -28.46 16.73 -11.54
C THR A 72 -29.84 16.07 -11.75
N ILE A 73 -30.01 14.80 -11.37
CA ILE A 73 -31.31 14.12 -11.43
C ILE A 73 -32.36 14.84 -10.60
N LEU A 74 -31.99 15.23 -9.36
CA LEU A 74 -32.89 15.99 -8.47
C LEU A 74 -33.19 17.37 -9.01
N TYR A 75 -32.21 18.05 -9.59
CA TYR A 75 -32.39 19.36 -10.19
C TYR A 75 -33.37 19.30 -11.34
N ASP A 76 -33.12 18.41 -12.32
CA ASP A 76 -33.99 18.24 -13.48
C ASP A 76 -35.41 17.88 -13.10
N PHE A 77 -35.56 16.98 -12.12
CA PHE A 77 -36.87 16.60 -11.60
C PHE A 77 -37.58 17.73 -10.88
N SER A 78 -36.87 18.46 -10.00
CA SER A 78 -37.47 19.52 -9.18
C SER A 78 -37.82 20.79 -9.97
N THR A 79 -37.26 20.93 -11.19
CA THR A 79 -37.49 22.07 -12.09
C THR A 79 -38.39 21.72 -13.31
N ASP A 80 -38.73 20.44 -13.46
CA ASP A 80 -39.65 19.97 -14.55
C ASP A 80 -41.00 20.65 -14.37
N GLU A 81 -41.46 21.34 -15.44
CA GLU A 81 -42.75 22.10 -15.42
C GLU A 81 -43.98 21.25 -15.11
N ASP A 82 -44.04 20.03 -15.65
CA ASP A 82 -45.16 19.12 -15.40
C ASP A 82 -45.15 18.63 -13.95
N VAL A 83 -43.95 18.38 -13.37
CA VAL A 83 -43.80 18.01 -11.95
C VAL A 83 -44.28 19.15 -11.07
N LEU A 84 -43.84 20.38 -11.35
CA LEU A 84 -44.22 21.57 -10.61
C LEU A 84 -45.72 21.80 -10.66
N GLU A 85 -46.36 21.61 -11.81
CA GLU A 85 -47.79 21.76 -11.95
C GLU A 85 -48.57 20.70 -11.16
N ILE A 86 -48.17 19.43 -11.32
CA ILE A 86 -48.81 18.32 -10.58
C ILE A 86 -48.66 18.50 -9.09
N VAL A 87 -47.46 18.85 -8.59
CA VAL A 87 -47.18 19.05 -7.15
C VAL A 87 -47.98 20.24 -6.61
N ARG A 88 -48.11 21.33 -7.38
CA ARG A 88 -48.93 22.47 -7.03
C ARG A 88 -50.42 22.12 -6.93
N GLU A 89 -50.97 21.42 -7.94
CA GLU A 89 -52.37 20.97 -7.95
C GLU A 89 -52.66 20.06 -6.74
N LEU A 90 -51.76 19.16 -6.40
CA LEU A 90 -51.91 18.30 -5.22
C LEU A 90 -51.87 19.09 -3.91
N ASN A 91 -51.00 20.10 -3.79
CA ASN A 91 -50.90 20.95 -2.62
C ASN A 91 -52.17 21.86 -2.45
N GLU A 92 -52.73 22.31 -3.54
CA GLU A 92 -53.90 23.19 -3.56
C GLU A 92 -55.23 22.41 -3.57
N ASN A 93 -55.15 21.07 -3.61
CA ASN A 93 -56.29 20.16 -3.74
C ASN A 93 -57.17 20.48 -5.00
N ARG A 94 -56.51 20.84 -6.11
CA ARG A 94 -57.14 21.13 -7.37
C ARG A 94 -57.03 19.93 -8.33
N GLY A 95 -57.93 19.82 -9.28
CA GLY A 95 -57.95 18.78 -10.27
C GLY A 95 -58.27 17.38 -9.75
N ASP A 96 -57.92 16.36 -10.53
CA ASP A 96 -58.13 14.95 -10.19
C ASP A 96 -56.91 14.43 -9.38
N ARG A 97 -57.07 14.33 -8.06
CA ARG A 97 -56.00 13.92 -7.13
C ARG A 97 -55.43 12.53 -7.44
N GLU A 98 -56.31 11.55 -7.79
CA GLU A 98 -55.86 10.20 -8.07
C GLU A 98 -55.04 10.16 -9.36
N ARG A 99 -55.49 10.89 -10.40
CA ARG A 99 -54.78 11.03 -11.67
C ARG A 99 -53.43 11.71 -11.47
N ASN A 100 -53.36 12.77 -10.71
CA ASN A 100 -52.14 13.54 -10.40
C ASN A 100 -51.14 12.67 -9.62
N SER A 101 -51.56 11.99 -8.56
CA SER A 101 -50.73 11.06 -7.81
C SER A 101 -50.19 9.93 -8.69
N THR A 102 -51.04 9.35 -9.56
CA THR A 102 -50.67 8.30 -10.49
C THR A 102 -49.64 8.81 -11.53
N SER A 103 -49.85 10.02 -12.05
CA SER A 103 -48.93 10.64 -13.03
C SER A 103 -47.58 10.91 -12.39
N LEU A 104 -47.55 11.42 -11.15
CA LEU A 104 -46.35 11.66 -10.41
C LEU A 104 -45.58 10.36 -10.13
N ARG A 105 -46.27 9.30 -9.65
CA ARG A 105 -45.65 7.98 -9.44
C ARG A 105 -45.05 7.39 -10.70
N LYS A 106 -45.66 7.59 -11.88
CA LYS A 106 -45.08 7.16 -13.16
C LYS A 106 -43.77 7.89 -13.44
N LYS A 107 -43.69 9.21 -13.20
CA LYS A 107 -42.46 9.97 -13.35
C LYS A 107 -41.36 9.47 -12.38
N LEU A 108 -41.71 9.18 -11.11
CA LEU A 108 -40.79 8.61 -10.13
C LEU A 108 -40.28 7.23 -10.55
N SER A 109 -41.20 6.34 -11.02
CA SER A 109 -40.86 5.03 -11.55
C SER A 109 -39.89 5.11 -12.75
N HIS A 110 -40.10 6.08 -13.63
CA HIS A 110 -39.24 6.27 -14.79
C HIS A 110 -37.81 6.58 -14.37
N ILE A 111 -37.61 7.46 -13.41
CA ILE A 111 -36.27 7.80 -12.90
C ILE A 111 -35.59 6.59 -12.22
N CYS A 112 -36.30 5.87 -11.34
CA CYS A 112 -35.75 4.66 -10.71
C CYS A 112 -35.31 3.61 -11.72
N ASN A 113 -36.07 3.44 -12.82
CA ASN A 113 -35.74 2.49 -13.86
C ASN A 113 -34.65 2.99 -14.83
N GLN A 114 -34.49 4.30 -14.98
CA GLN A 114 -33.50 4.89 -15.88
C GLN A 114 -32.12 4.98 -15.23
N PHE A 115 -32.07 5.28 -13.94
CA PHE A 115 -30.80 5.55 -13.24
C PHE A 115 -30.43 4.42 -12.29
N THR A 116 -29.40 3.69 -12.66
CA THR A 116 -28.90 2.57 -11.85
C THR A 116 -28.40 3.05 -10.49
N GLY A 117 -28.88 2.41 -9.43
CA GLY A 117 -28.52 2.71 -8.04
C GLY A 117 -29.52 3.62 -7.33
N VAL A 118 -30.49 4.23 -8.06
CA VAL A 118 -31.64 4.86 -7.44
C VAL A 118 -32.67 3.77 -7.17
N GLU A 119 -32.88 3.47 -5.88
CA GLU A 119 -33.77 2.40 -5.43
C GLU A 119 -35.16 2.93 -5.04
N GLY A 120 -35.25 4.23 -4.83
CA GLY A 120 -36.51 4.88 -4.52
C GLY A 120 -36.45 6.39 -4.65
N ILE A 121 -37.62 6.99 -4.82
CA ILE A 121 -37.80 8.44 -4.79
C ILE A 121 -39.04 8.73 -3.94
N THR A 122 -38.88 9.65 -3.00
CA THR A 122 -39.93 10.09 -2.09
C THR A 122 -40.13 11.59 -2.24
N ILE A 123 -41.37 12.02 -2.38
CA ILE A 123 -41.76 13.43 -2.37
C ILE A 123 -42.61 13.68 -1.14
N GLN A 124 -42.21 14.61 -0.30
CA GLN A 124 -43.04 15.17 0.73
C GLN A 124 -43.61 16.51 0.24
N LEU A 125 -44.92 16.54 0.05
CA LEU A 125 -45.63 17.75 -0.33
C LEU A 125 -45.61 18.79 0.80
N LYS A 126 -45.87 20.07 0.48
CA LYS A 126 -46.02 21.13 1.45
C LYS A 126 -47.13 20.83 2.50
N THR A 127 -48.15 20.07 2.10
CA THR A 127 -49.23 19.60 2.98
C THR A 127 -48.79 18.52 3.97
N GLY A 128 -47.57 17.97 3.85
CA GLY A 128 -47.07 16.85 4.64
C GLY A 128 -47.39 15.46 4.05
N GLU A 129 -48.15 15.40 2.95
CA GLU A 129 -48.41 14.13 2.24
C GLU A 129 -47.18 13.60 1.60
N ILE A 130 -47.01 12.26 1.63
CA ILE A 130 -45.86 11.57 1.05
C ILE A 130 -46.31 10.76 -0.19
N ILE A 131 -45.68 11.01 -1.31
CA ILE A 131 -45.82 10.24 -2.55
C ILE A 131 -44.47 9.64 -2.88
N TYR A 132 -44.42 8.34 -3.12
CA TYR A 132 -43.19 7.63 -3.35
C TYR A 132 -43.28 6.54 -4.38
N TYR A 133 -42.14 6.13 -4.90
CA TYR A 133 -41.92 4.92 -5.69
C TYR A 133 -40.62 4.25 -5.19
N GLU A 134 -40.69 2.93 -4.97
CA GLU A 134 -39.57 2.09 -4.53
C GLU A 134 -39.45 0.87 -5.44
N SER A 135 -38.28 0.64 -6.01
CA SER A 135 -38.02 -0.48 -6.94
C SER A 135 -38.01 -1.83 -6.20
N LEU A 136 -37.63 -1.84 -4.93
CA LEU A 136 -37.46 -3.04 -4.12
C LEU A 136 -38.65 -3.40 -3.23
N SER A 137 -39.67 -2.53 -3.16
CA SER A 137 -40.85 -2.75 -2.30
C SER A 137 -41.76 -3.91 -2.76
N SER A 138 -41.50 -4.47 -3.95
CA SER A 138 -42.28 -5.59 -4.51
C SER A 138 -41.97 -6.94 -3.84
N PHE A 139 -40.97 -7.03 -2.98
CA PHE A 139 -40.63 -8.27 -2.30
C PHE A 139 -41.46 -8.44 -1.02
N SER A 140 -42.05 -9.63 -0.85
CA SER A 140 -42.82 -9.98 0.37
C SER A 140 -41.91 -9.87 1.61
N GLY A 141 -42.37 -9.13 2.64
CA GLY A 141 -41.61 -8.87 3.86
C GLY A 141 -40.65 -7.68 3.79
N SER A 142 -40.67 -6.93 2.70
CA SER A 142 -39.90 -5.68 2.61
C SER A 142 -40.51 -4.58 3.46
N GLU A 143 -39.66 -3.82 4.13
CA GLU A 143 -40.07 -2.60 4.82
C GLU A 143 -40.12 -1.45 3.82
N THR A 144 -41.15 -0.60 3.93
CA THR A 144 -41.21 0.65 3.18
C THR A 144 -40.29 1.67 3.83
N TRP A 145 -39.31 2.16 3.09
CA TRP A 145 -38.37 3.15 3.63
C TRP A 145 -38.86 4.60 3.47
N ALA A 146 -39.87 4.84 2.65
CA ALA A 146 -40.46 6.17 2.53
C ALA A 146 -40.90 6.77 3.87
N ASP A 147 -41.44 5.95 4.77
CA ASP A 147 -41.85 6.36 6.11
C ASP A 147 -40.66 6.57 7.09
N LYS A 148 -39.48 6.07 6.71
CA LYS A 148 -38.25 6.15 7.55
C LYS A 148 -37.31 7.26 7.13
N VAL A 149 -37.59 7.91 5.99
CA VAL A 149 -36.80 9.03 5.52
C VAL A 149 -37.08 10.24 6.38
N GLU A 150 -36.14 10.60 7.22
CA GLU A 150 -36.15 11.88 7.91
C GLU A 150 -35.76 12.96 6.92
N ILE A 151 -36.72 13.76 6.47
CA ILE A 151 -36.49 14.86 5.54
C ILE A 151 -35.97 16.05 6.31
N PRO A 152 -34.70 16.44 6.16
CA PRO A 152 -34.14 17.57 6.87
C PRO A 152 -34.71 18.88 6.33
N LYS A 153 -34.59 19.94 7.13
CA LYS A 153 -34.85 21.29 6.65
C LYS A 153 -33.69 21.72 5.73
N ILE A 154 -33.96 21.78 4.45
CA ILE A 154 -32.98 22.12 3.43
C ILE A 154 -33.01 23.61 3.14
N GLU A 155 -31.88 24.27 3.06
CA GLU A 155 -31.77 25.65 2.63
C GLU A 155 -32.15 25.80 1.15
N ARG A 156 -32.59 26.99 0.74
CA ARG A 156 -33.02 27.26 -0.62
C ARG A 156 -31.88 27.02 -1.63
N GLY A 157 -32.14 26.14 -2.60
CA GLY A 157 -31.18 25.82 -3.65
C GLY A 157 -30.07 24.82 -3.23
N ALA A 158 -29.98 24.50 -1.96
CA ALA A 158 -29.03 23.52 -1.46
C ALA A 158 -29.47 22.08 -1.76
N VAL A 159 -28.51 21.18 -1.75
CA VAL A 159 -28.72 19.73 -1.77
C VAL A 159 -28.25 19.17 -0.44
N TYR A 160 -29.04 18.27 0.10
CA TYR A 160 -28.69 17.55 1.32
C TYR A 160 -28.18 16.16 0.96
N PHE A 161 -27.06 15.79 1.53
CA PHE A 161 -26.50 14.45 1.45
C PHE A 161 -26.60 13.81 2.84
N GLY A 162 -27.44 12.80 2.97
CA GLY A 162 -27.68 12.12 4.24
C GLY A 162 -26.99 10.79 4.35
N ASP A 163 -26.79 10.35 5.59
CA ASP A 163 -26.13 9.11 5.93
C ASP A 163 -26.86 7.88 5.41
N GLY A 164 -26.10 6.82 5.17
CA GLY A 164 -26.63 5.51 4.81
C GLY A 164 -27.38 4.87 5.99
N LYS A 165 -28.70 4.81 5.92
CA LYS A 165 -29.53 4.12 6.92
C LYS A 165 -29.84 2.68 6.47
N PRO A 166 -29.84 1.71 7.41
CA PRO A 166 -30.22 0.35 7.08
C PRO A 166 -31.73 0.25 6.82
N VAL A 167 -32.09 -0.42 5.76
CA VAL A 167 -33.46 -0.77 5.41
C VAL A 167 -33.54 -2.29 5.28
N LYS A 168 -34.51 -2.92 5.94
CA LYS A 168 -34.73 -4.36 5.85
C LYS A 168 -35.51 -4.72 4.60
N ILE A 169 -34.90 -5.48 3.71
CA ILE A 169 -35.54 -6.00 2.50
C ILE A 169 -35.31 -7.50 2.46
N ALA A 170 -36.36 -8.30 2.48
CA ALA A 170 -36.30 -9.77 2.49
C ALA A 170 -35.31 -10.32 3.55
N ASP A 171 -35.43 -9.82 4.80
CA ASP A 171 -34.58 -10.17 5.97
C ASP A 171 -33.10 -9.79 5.83
N LYS A 172 -32.69 -9.03 4.81
CA LYS A 172 -31.35 -8.49 4.66
C LYS A 172 -31.33 -6.99 4.89
N ASN A 173 -30.31 -6.53 5.56
CA ASN A 173 -30.06 -5.09 5.69
C ASN A 173 -29.47 -4.56 4.37
N HIS A 174 -30.14 -3.56 3.81
CA HIS A 174 -29.65 -2.75 2.70
C HIS A 174 -29.37 -1.36 3.24
N TYR A 175 -28.29 -0.74 2.83
CA TYR A 175 -27.94 0.61 3.26
C TYR A 175 -28.24 1.60 2.14
N MET A 176 -28.98 2.66 2.46
CA MET A 176 -29.43 3.67 1.51
C MET A 176 -28.91 5.04 1.93
N PHE A 177 -28.30 5.74 0.98
CA PHE A 177 -27.99 7.16 1.09
C PHE A 177 -29.21 7.97 0.63
N TYR A 178 -29.49 9.05 1.32
CA TYR A 178 -30.61 9.95 1.01
C TYR A 178 -30.05 11.26 0.50
N ILE A 179 -30.41 11.61 -0.74
CA ILE A 179 -30.02 12.88 -1.35
C ILE A 179 -31.31 13.65 -1.58
N ALA A 180 -31.40 14.85 -1.04
CA ALA A 180 -32.64 15.59 -1.01
C ALA A 180 -32.48 17.03 -1.51
N ARG A 181 -33.57 17.54 -2.15
CA ARG A 181 -33.68 18.90 -2.66
C ARG A 181 -35.09 19.43 -2.51
N ASN A 182 -35.23 20.73 -2.27
CA ASN A 182 -36.54 21.39 -2.24
C ASN A 182 -37.09 21.56 -3.66
N ILE A 183 -38.38 21.28 -3.82
CA ILE A 183 -39.17 21.62 -5.00
C ILE A 183 -39.71 23.05 -4.81
N THR A 184 -39.24 24.00 -5.61
CA THR A 184 -39.59 25.42 -5.50
C THR A 184 -40.09 25.93 -6.85
N ASP A 185 -41.25 26.52 -6.87
CA ASP A 185 -41.78 27.19 -8.07
C ASP A 185 -41.16 28.59 -8.21
N TYR A 186 -40.16 28.71 -9.07
CA TYR A 186 -39.42 29.96 -9.29
C TYR A 186 -40.21 31.01 -10.08
N ARG A 187 -41.37 30.66 -10.63
CA ARG A 187 -42.29 31.61 -11.32
C ARG A 187 -43.00 32.53 -10.31
N ILE A 188 -43.05 32.09 -9.04
CA ILE A 188 -43.66 32.83 -7.96
C ILE A 188 -42.59 32.96 -6.87
N ILE A 189 -42.28 34.18 -6.43
CA ILE A 189 -41.26 34.42 -5.42
C ILE A 189 -41.57 33.59 -4.14
N GLU A 190 -40.61 32.72 -3.75
CA GLU A 190 -40.63 31.93 -2.52
C GLU A 190 -41.71 30.88 -2.36
N ASN A 191 -42.19 30.28 -3.45
CA ASN A 191 -43.22 29.25 -3.34
C ASN A 191 -42.65 27.85 -3.20
N PHE A 192 -42.29 27.47 -1.96
CA PHE A 192 -41.95 26.10 -1.59
C PHE A 192 -43.15 25.17 -1.82
N GLN A 193 -42.94 24.11 -2.59
CA GLN A 193 -43.97 23.13 -2.97
C GLN A 193 -43.77 21.78 -2.26
N GLY A 194 -42.56 21.46 -1.85
CA GLY A 194 -42.26 20.19 -1.18
C GLY A 194 -40.78 19.86 -1.25
N THR A 195 -40.42 18.67 -0.83
CA THR A 195 -39.04 18.16 -0.86
C THR A 195 -39.04 16.82 -1.56
N VAL A 196 -38.11 16.65 -2.49
CA VAL A 196 -37.84 15.37 -3.17
C VAL A 196 -36.58 14.74 -2.57
N VAL A 197 -36.62 13.43 -2.33
CA VAL A 197 -35.52 12.63 -1.79
C VAL A 197 -35.26 11.44 -2.67
N LEU A 198 -34.03 11.28 -3.13
CA LEU A 198 -33.53 10.06 -3.76
C LEU A 198 -33.00 9.11 -2.69
N SER A 199 -33.39 7.84 -2.78
CA SER A 199 -32.80 6.74 -2.03
C SER A 199 -31.81 6.01 -2.92
N VAL A 200 -30.53 6.13 -2.64
CA VAL A 200 -29.42 5.60 -3.44
C VAL A 200 -28.79 4.44 -2.72
N ASN A 201 -28.56 3.34 -3.40
CA ASN A 201 -27.90 2.16 -2.85
C ASN A 201 -26.44 2.45 -2.46
N GLU A 202 -26.08 2.16 -1.22
CA GLU A 202 -24.70 2.33 -0.67
C GLU A 202 -23.64 1.68 -1.55
N GLU A 203 -23.94 0.51 -2.11
CA GLU A 203 -22.98 -0.20 -2.95
C GLU A 203 -22.48 0.64 -4.14
N ARG A 204 -23.27 1.58 -4.65
CA ARG A 204 -22.87 2.48 -5.72
C ARG A 204 -21.82 3.48 -5.29
N ILE A 205 -22.00 4.03 -4.11
CA ILE A 205 -21.05 4.98 -3.51
C ILE A 205 -19.78 4.24 -3.12
N ARG A 206 -19.90 3.08 -2.48
CA ARG A 206 -18.78 2.23 -2.11
C ARG A 206 -17.91 1.83 -3.32
N ARG A 207 -18.54 1.45 -4.44
CA ARG A 207 -17.81 1.11 -5.66
C ARG A 207 -17.11 2.30 -6.31
N ALA A 208 -17.64 3.49 -6.16
CA ALA A 208 -17.04 4.70 -6.71
C ALA A 208 -15.73 5.07 -5.98
N ILE A 209 -15.70 4.91 -4.66
CA ILE A 209 -14.53 5.23 -3.84
C ILE A 209 -13.53 4.08 -3.71
N ALA A 210 -13.89 2.85 -4.15
CA ALA A 210 -13.03 1.68 -4.02
C ALA A 210 -11.74 1.83 -4.84
N SER A 211 -10.60 1.45 -4.24
CA SER A 211 -9.31 1.39 -4.93
C SER A 211 -8.87 -0.06 -5.20
N ASP A 212 -8.00 -0.25 -6.21
CA ASP A 212 -7.55 -1.57 -6.66
C ASP A 212 -6.36 -2.14 -5.86
N ILE A 213 -5.89 -1.48 -4.79
CA ILE A 213 -4.56 -1.73 -4.20
C ILE A 213 -4.58 -2.64 -2.96
N GLY A 214 -5.66 -3.34 -2.68
CA GLY A 214 -5.75 -4.16 -1.47
C GLY A 214 -5.87 -3.34 -0.17
N SER A 215 -6.10 -2.04 -0.29
CA SER A 215 -6.59 -1.16 0.75
C SER A 215 -8.11 -1.29 0.89
N ARG A 216 -8.65 -0.74 1.95
CA ARG A 216 -10.09 -0.64 2.19
C ARG A 216 -10.44 0.82 2.37
N GLU A 217 -11.41 1.29 1.59
CA GLU A 217 -11.92 2.63 1.71
C GLU A 217 -13.22 2.62 2.50
N TYR A 218 -13.33 3.56 3.43
CA TYR A 218 -14.52 3.86 4.22
C TYR A 218 -15.00 5.26 3.88
N LEU A 219 -16.31 5.44 3.77
CA LEU A 219 -16.90 6.77 3.77
C LEU A 219 -17.38 7.08 5.19
N LEU A 220 -17.02 8.24 5.68
CA LEU A 220 -17.33 8.71 7.03
C LEU A 220 -18.23 9.93 6.96
N SER A 221 -19.18 10.01 7.89
CA SER A 221 -19.90 11.21 8.27
C SER A 221 -19.46 11.53 9.70
N ASP A 222 -18.74 12.62 9.90
CA ASP A 222 -17.95 12.88 11.11
C ASP A 222 -17.00 11.72 11.43
N ASP A 223 -17.20 10.97 12.50
CA ASP A 223 -16.42 9.77 12.87
C ASP A 223 -17.18 8.45 12.58
N VAL A 224 -18.42 8.53 12.06
CA VAL A 224 -19.27 7.37 11.84
C VAL A 224 -19.10 6.83 10.43
N ILE A 225 -18.87 5.53 10.30
CA ILE A 225 -18.77 4.84 9.02
C ILE A 225 -20.15 4.73 8.38
N VAL A 226 -20.32 5.35 7.23
CA VAL A 226 -21.59 5.34 6.46
C VAL A 226 -21.51 4.45 5.22
N SER A 227 -20.29 4.10 4.77
CA SER A 227 -20.06 3.10 3.74
C SER A 227 -18.77 2.33 4.00
N ALA A 228 -18.80 1.00 3.83
CA ALA A 228 -17.66 0.13 4.09
C ALA A 228 -17.69 -1.14 3.21
N PRO A 229 -16.52 -1.72 2.88
CA PRO A 229 -16.44 -3.04 2.24
C PRO A 229 -17.09 -4.16 3.08
N ASP A 230 -17.02 -4.05 4.41
CA ASP A 230 -17.72 -4.93 5.34
C ASP A 230 -18.95 -4.19 5.92
N PRO A 231 -20.18 -4.60 5.53
CA PRO A 231 -21.40 -3.95 6.00
C PRO A 231 -21.57 -3.96 7.54
N ASN A 232 -20.93 -4.89 8.26
CA ASN A 232 -21.02 -4.96 9.73
C ASN A 232 -20.27 -3.80 10.42
N LYS A 233 -19.46 -3.05 9.68
CA LYS A 233 -18.75 -1.87 10.17
C LYS A 233 -19.58 -0.59 10.01
N ILE A 234 -20.60 -0.57 9.16
CA ILE A 234 -21.47 0.59 8.92
C ILE A 234 -22.24 0.92 10.20
N GLY A 235 -22.28 2.20 10.54
CA GLY A 235 -22.89 2.72 11.76
C GLY A 235 -22.00 2.71 13.00
N LYS A 236 -20.77 2.16 12.91
CA LYS A 236 -19.78 2.21 13.99
C LYS A 236 -18.88 3.42 13.82
N LYS A 237 -18.28 3.88 14.91
CA LYS A 237 -17.26 4.91 14.85
C LYS A 237 -15.95 4.33 14.35
N LEU A 238 -15.25 5.08 13.50
CA LEU A 238 -13.93 4.67 13.01
C LEU A 238 -12.96 4.48 14.19
N SER A 239 -12.98 5.40 15.15
CA SER A 239 -12.15 5.35 16.36
C SER A 239 -12.34 4.07 17.21
N GLU A 240 -13.49 3.41 17.13
CA GLU A 240 -13.78 2.18 17.86
C GLU A 240 -13.25 0.92 17.17
N ILE A 241 -13.03 0.99 15.85
CA ILE A 241 -12.63 -0.17 15.04
C ILE A 241 -11.19 -0.06 14.50
N GLN A 242 -10.52 1.06 14.73
CA GLN A 242 -9.13 1.23 14.33
C GLN A 242 -8.21 0.24 15.02
N ASP A 243 -7.32 -0.36 14.24
CA ASP A 243 -6.23 -1.23 14.68
C ASP A 243 -4.91 -0.66 14.14
N PRO A 244 -4.33 0.37 14.81
CA PRO A 244 -3.11 1.03 14.35
C PRO A 244 -1.86 0.14 14.43
N GLU A 245 -1.91 -1.00 15.12
CA GLU A 245 -0.81 -1.96 15.15
C GLU A 245 -0.68 -2.73 13.82
N ASN A 246 -1.81 -2.98 13.14
CA ASN A 246 -1.84 -3.76 11.90
C ASN A 246 -2.17 -2.93 10.65
N TYR A 247 -2.74 -1.73 10.81
CA TYR A 247 -3.19 -0.89 9.70
C TYR A 247 -2.76 0.57 9.85
N GLN A 248 -2.48 1.20 8.72
CA GLN A 248 -2.32 2.65 8.61
C GLN A 248 -3.61 3.26 8.08
N TYR A 249 -4.07 4.33 8.70
CA TYR A 249 -5.28 5.07 8.31
C TYR A 249 -4.88 6.43 7.76
N THR A 250 -5.48 6.81 6.65
CA THR A 250 -5.29 8.14 6.03
C THR A 250 -6.66 8.66 5.61
N THR A 251 -7.02 9.86 6.03
CA THR A 251 -8.34 10.46 5.79
C THR A 251 -8.18 11.70 4.90
N ALA A 252 -9.13 11.88 3.99
CA ALA A 252 -9.33 13.08 3.19
C ALA A 252 -10.79 13.53 3.31
N ASP A 253 -11.00 14.82 3.59
CA ASP A 253 -12.33 15.40 3.75
C ASP A 253 -12.87 15.87 2.40
N HIS A 254 -14.14 15.58 2.11
CA HIS A 254 -14.83 16.05 0.93
C HIS A 254 -15.64 17.31 1.27
N GLU A 255 -15.21 18.45 0.76
CA GLU A 255 -15.73 19.78 1.14
C GLU A 255 -17.24 19.96 0.86
N ILE A 256 -17.77 19.38 -0.23
CA ILE A 256 -19.13 19.65 -0.71
C ILE A 256 -20.17 18.84 0.06
N SER A 257 -19.91 17.58 0.38
CA SER A 257 -20.89 16.67 0.98
C SER A 257 -20.80 16.54 2.49
N GLY A 258 -19.72 17.05 3.09
CA GLY A 258 -19.43 16.85 4.51
C GLY A 258 -19.01 15.43 4.87
N PHE A 259 -18.75 14.58 3.86
CA PHE A 259 -18.17 13.24 4.07
C PHE A 259 -16.65 13.30 4.09
N ALA A 260 -16.03 12.30 4.73
CA ALA A 260 -14.61 12.07 4.65
C ALA A 260 -14.35 10.67 4.09
N ILE A 261 -13.30 10.52 3.26
CA ILE A 261 -12.87 9.21 2.76
C ILE A 261 -11.67 8.77 3.58
N CYS A 262 -11.76 7.61 4.22
CA CYS A 262 -10.68 7.01 4.97
C CYS A 262 -10.14 5.78 4.25
N ASN A 263 -8.84 5.76 4.00
CA ASN A 263 -8.13 4.61 3.47
C ASN A 263 -7.48 3.83 4.62
N GLU A 264 -7.78 2.53 4.71
CA GLU A 264 -7.18 1.56 5.63
C GLU A 264 -6.17 0.71 4.87
N GLN A 265 -4.88 0.93 5.08
CA GLN A 265 -3.79 0.22 4.44
C GLN A 265 -3.15 -0.79 5.39
N PRO A 266 -3.11 -2.11 5.08
CA PRO A 266 -2.46 -3.09 5.95
C PRO A 266 -0.94 -2.90 5.99
N LEU A 267 -0.36 -2.84 7.19
CA LEU A 267 1.10 -2.72 7.40
C LEU A 267 1.85 -3.97 6.89
N SER A 268 1.19 -5.12 6.81
CA SER A 268 1.73 -6.33 6.21
C SER A 268 2.14 -6.16 4.73
N TYR A 269 1.57 -5.19 4.03
CA TYR A 269 1.96 -4.83 2.67
C TYR A 269 3.40 -4.32 2.61
N TYR A 270 3.78 -3.47 3.58
CA TYR A 270 5.16 -2.98 3.74
C TYR A 270 6.14 -4.13 4.01
N TRP A 271 5.75 -5.08 4.87
CA TRP A 271 6.57 -6.24 5.18
C TRP A 271 6.81 -7.13 3.97
N LYS A 272 5.80 -7.44 3.18
CA LYS A 272 5.94 -8.27 1.97
C LYS A 272 6.89 -7.66 0.95
N MET A 273 6.81 -6.35 0.72
CA MET A 273 7.74 -5.65 -0.18
C MET A 273 9.17 -5.62 0.38
N SER A 274 9.30 -5.39 1.69
CA SER A 274 10.61 -5.36 2.37
C SER A 274 11.29 -6.73 2.38
N VAL A 275 10.56 -7.82 2.65
CA VAL A 275 11.12 -9.19 2.67
C VAL A 275 11.75 -9.58 1.35
N SER A 276 11.14 -9.27 0.22
CA SER A 276 11.71 -9.54 -1.11
C SER A 276 13.09 -8.90 -1.27
N GLN A 277 13.27 -7.67 -0.79
CA GLN A 277 14.54 -6.94 -0.87
C GLN A 277 15.60 -7.53 0.05
N TRP A 278 15.22 -7.98 1.27
CA TRP A 278 16.14 -8.69 2.16
C TRP A 278 16.67 -9.97 1.54
N ILE A 279 15.86 -10.70 0.78
CA ILE A 279 16.27 -11.91 0.05
C ILE A 279 17.34 -11.56 -1.01
N TYR A 280 17.13 -10.52 -1.83
CA TYR A 280 18.13 -10.08 -2.80
C TYR A 280 19.45 -9.67 -2.14
N LEU A 281 19.38 -8.96 -1.02
CA LEU A 281 20.55 -8.53 -0.27
C LEU A 281 21.34 -9.73 0.27
N LEU A 282 20.66 -10.74 0.83
CA LEU A 282 21.28 -11.99 1.28
C LEU A 282 21.96 -12.75 0.14
N ILE A 283 21.35 -12.80 -1.06
CA ILE A 283 21.94 -13.40 -2.24
C ILE A 283 23.24 -12.68 -2.62
N ILE A 284 23.24 -11.35 -2.66
CA ILE A 284 24.43 -10.54 -3.00
C ILE A 284 25.54 -10.79 -1.98
N ILE A 285 25.26 -10.75 -0.69
CA ILE A 285 26.25 -11.03 0.37
C ILE A 285 26.80 -12.44 0.24
N SER A 286 25.94 -13.44 0.02
CA SER A 286 26.36 -14.84 -0.16
C SER A 286 27.26 -14.99 -1.37
N MET A 287 26.89 -14.39 -2.50
CA MET A 287 27.71 -14.42 -3.73
C MET A 287 29.07 -13.75 -3.51
N THR A 288 29.10 -12.61 -2.80
CA THR A 288 30.37 -11.92 -2.45
C THR A 288 31.28 -12.80 -1.60
N ILE A 289 30.73 -13.48 -0.60
CA ILE A 289 31.49 -14.40 0.26
C ILE A 289 32.11 -15.53 -0.57
N VAL A 290 31.32 -16.13 -1.48
CA VAL A 290 31.81 -17.20 -2.37
C VAL A 290 32.93 -16.71 -3.29
N ILE A 291 32.76 -15.53 -3.90
CA ILE A 291 33.79 -14.93 -4.76
C ILE A 291 35.10 -14.68 -3.98
N VAL A 292 34.98 -14.07 -2.78
CA VAL A 292 36.14 -13.82 -1.92
C VAL A 292 36.85 -15.12 -1.55
N PHE A 293 36.07 -16.15 -1.20
CA PHE A 293 36.63 -17.47 -0.87
C PHE A 293 37.39 -18.10 -2.06
N ILE A 294 36.83 -18.02 -3.27
CA ILE A 294 37.46 -18.49 -4.50
C ILE A 294 38.77 -17.72 -4.75
N LEU A 295 38.72 -16.39 -4.69
CA LEU A 295 39.90 -15.55 -4.87
C LEU A 295 41.01 -15.87 -3.86
N LEU A 296 40.65 -15.99 -2.57
CA LEU A 296 41.60 -16.39 -1.54
C LEU A 296 42.21 -17.77 -1.77
N HIS A 297 41.39 -18.73 -2.22
CA HIS A 297 41.88 -20.07 -2.50
C HIS A 297 42.89 -20.07 -3.66
N PHE A 298 42.61 -19.36 -4.76
CA PHE A 298 43.47 -19.34 -5.93
C PHE A 298 44.71 -18.46 -5.74
N PHE A 299 44.57 -17.29 -5.12
CA PHE A 299 45.68 -16.34 -4.98
C PHE A 299 46.55 -16.58 -3.74
N SER A 300 45.98 -16.93 -2.59
CA SER A 300 46.76 -17.06 -1.35
C SER A 300 47.56 -18.35 -1.28
N LYS A 301 47.10 -19.46 -1.90
CA LYS A 301 47.72 -20.76 -1.82
C LYS A 301 49.18 -20.77 -2.37
N PRO A 302 49.49 -20.24 -3.57
CA PRO A 302 50.84 -20.24 -4.10
C PRO A 302 51.81 -19.38 -3.28
N TYR A 303 51.35 -18.24 -2.74
CA TYR A 303 52.20 -17.39 -1.88
C TYR A 303 52.53 -18.05 -0.55
N ILE A 304 51.55 -18.70 0.09
CA ILE A 304 51.77 -19.40 1.36
C ILE A 304 52.75 -20.57 1.14
N GLN A 305 52.59 -21.32 0.04
CA GLN A 305 53.49 -22.42 -0.30
C GLN A 305 54.94 -21.94 -0.52
N ALA A 306 55.11 -20.80 -1.20
CA ALA A 306 56.45 -20.25 -1.43
C ALA A 306 57.13 -19.84 -0.09
N VAL A 307 56.41 -19.12 0.79
CA VAL A 307 56.91 -18.76 2.10
C VAL A 307 57.22 -20.00 2.98
N GLU A 308 56.35 -21.02 2.91
CA GLU A 308 56.58 -22.30 3.60
C GLU A 308 57.82 -23.05 3.07
N SER A 309 58.05 -23.01 1.74
CA SER A 309 59.23 -23.62 1.14
C SER A 309 60.50 -22.92 1.60
N ILE A 310 60.54 -21.57 1.56
CA ILE A 310 61.72 -20.79 2.06
C ILE A 310 61.97 -21.08 3.51
N THR A 311 60.96 -21.03 4.38
CA THR A 311 61.13 -21.29 5.84
C THR A 311 61.50 -22.75 6.11
N GLY A 312 61.06 -23.69 5.30
CA GLY A 312 61.46 -25.10 5.40
C GLY A 312 62.94 -25.32 5.10
N VAL A 313 63.41 -24.77 3.97
CA VAL A 313 64.84 -24.88 3.59
C VAL A 313 65.72 -24.10 4.62
N MET A 314 65.27 -22.95 5.12
CA MET A 314 65.96 -22.22 6.16
C MET A 314 66.17 -23.06 7.44
N SER A 315 65.20 -23.86 7.82
CA SER A 315 65.32 -24.78 8.97
C SER A 315 66.29 -25.93 8.70
N CYS A 316 66.42 -26.43 7.45
CA CYS A 316 67.42 -27.42 7.03
C CYS A 316 68.81 -26.83 7.09
N VAL A 317 69.01 -25.61 6.60
CA VAL A 317 70.28 -24.89 6.64
C VAL A 317 70.72 -24.63 8.10
N GLU A 318 69.78 -24.30 8.99
CA GLU A 318 70.04 -24.11 10.46
C GLU A 318 70.52 -25.41 11.13
N GLN A 319 70.14 -26.56 10.58
CA GLN A 319 70.58 -27.88 11.03
C GLN A 319 71.87 -28.37 10.38
N GLY A 320 72.44 -27.55 9.50
CA GLY A 320 73.69 -27.89 8.81
C GLY A 320 73.51 -28.67 7.49
N GLU A 321 72.27 -28.80 7.02
CA GLU A 321 71.94 -29.45 5.77
C GLU A 321 71.85 -28.40 4.65
N PHE A 322 72.84 -28.29 3.75
CA PHE A 322 72.93 -27.26 2.73
C PHE A 322 72.48 -27.75 1.33
N ASP A 323 72.15 -29.04 1.16
CA ASP A 323 71.74 -29.64 -0.10
C ASP A 323 70.37 -29.26 -0.58
N HIS A 324 69.62 -28.50 0.23
CA HIS A 324 68.23 -28.16 -0.05
C HIS A 324 68.13 -26.77 -0.68
N GLN A 325 67.39 -26.69 -1.83
CA GLN A 325 67.10 -25.44 -2.51
C GLN A 325 65.61 -25.15 -2.53
N VAL A 326 65.23 -23.87 -2.49
CA VAL A 326 63.86 -23.40 -2.67
C VAL A 326 63.49 -23.45 -4.14
N ARG A 327 62.41 -24.11 -4.52
CA ARG A 327 61.92 -24.09 -5.88
C ARG A 327 61.40 -22.70 -6.25
N VAL A 328 62.03 -22.07 -7.25
CA VAL A 328 61.56 -20.80 -7.80
C VAL A 328 60.39 -21.08 -8.75
N ASN A 329 59.19 -20.64 -8.38
CA ASN A 329 58.01 -20.80 -9.22
C ASN A 329 57.85 -19.55 -10.12
N PRO A 330 57.91 -19.71 -11.47
CA PRO A 330 57.83 -18.58 -12.41
C PRO A 330 56.48 -17.89 -12.46
N HIS A 331 55.44 -18.46 -11.88
CA HIS A 331 54.09 -17.86 -11.81
C HIS A 331 53.88 -16.99 -10.58
N LEU A 332 54.88 -16.89 -9.71
CA LEU A 332 54.84 -15.99 -8.54
C LEU A 332 55.33 -14.58 -8.88
N PRO A 333 54.94 -13.54 -8.16
CA PRO A 333 55.50 -12.22 -8.32
C PRO A 333 57.01 -12.19 -8.24
N MET A 334 57.60 -11.21 -8.96
CA MET A 334 59.05 -11.07 -9.12
C MET A 334 59.76 -10.95 -7.76
N GLU A 335 59.14 -10.31 -6.78
CA GLU A 335 59.66 -10.15 -5.41
C GLU A 335 59.88 -11.52 -4.72
N ILE A 336 58.89 -12.42 -4.84
CA ILE A 336 58.98 -13.76 -4.26
C ILE A 336 60.02 -14.62 -5.01
N GLN A 337 60.11 -14.46 -6.30
CA GLN A 337 61.13 -15.15 -7.13
C GLN A 337 62.54 -14.67 -6.74
N GLN A 338 62.72 -13.34 -6.56
CA GLN A 338 63.99 -12.75 -6.13
C GLN A 338 64.41 -13.21 -4.74
N ILE A 339 63.44 -13.26 -3.77
CA ILE A 339 63.70 -13.77 -2.41
C ILE A 339 64.11 -15.24 -2.49
N SER A 340 63.45 -16.06 -3.32
CA SER A 340 63.76 -17.49 -3.44
C SER A 340 65.14 -17.73 -4.09
N SER A 341 65.51 -16.99 -5.15
CA SER A 341 66.78 -17.11 -5.81
C SER A 341 67.92 -16.53 -4.97
N GLY A 342 67.76 -15.36 -4.36
CA GLY A 342 68.74 -14.79 -3.44
C GLY A 342 68.99 -15.66 -2.22
N PHE A 343 67.96 -16.33 -1.69
CA PHE A 343 68.11 -17.30 -0.62
C PHE A 343 68.92 -18.52 -1.07
N ASN A 344 68.68 -19.07 -2.30
CA ASN A 344 69.43 -20.17 -2.85
C ASN A 344 70.92 -19.80 -3.06
N GLU A 345 71.21 -18.56 -3.56
CA GLU A 345 72.57 -18.05 -3.70
C GLU A 345 73.31 -17.94 -2.35
N MET A 346 72.60 -17.47 -1.31
CA MET A 346 73.13 -17.40 0.02
C MET A 346 73.49 -18.78 0.57
N VAL A 347 72.63 -19.77 0.40
CA VAL A 347 72.85 -21.17 0.81
C VAL A 347 74.07 -21.76 0.09
N ALA A 348 74.21 -21.57 -1.23
CA ALA A 348 75.33 -22.03 -2.03
C ALA A 348 76.67 -21.38 -1.58
N HIS A 349 76.65 -20.08 -1.25
CA HIS A 349 77.80 -19.38 -0.66
C HIS A 349 78.22 -19.93 0.69
N LEU A 350 77.28 -20.22 1.58
CA LEU A 350 77.51 -20.83 2.88
C LEU A 350 78.14 -22.24 2.73
N GLU A 351 77.59 -23.05 1.84
CA GLU A 351 78.16 -24.38 1.52
C GLU A 351 79.61 -24.31 1.05
N MET A 352 79.93 -23.37 0.13
CA MET A 352 81.30 -23.14 -0.34
C MET A 352 82.25 -22.67 0.81
N LEU A 353 81.80 -21.80 1.69
CA LEU A 353 82.61 -21.34 2.80
C LEU A 353 82.91 -22.45 3.81
N ILE A 354 81.93 -23.31 4.07
CA ILE A 354 82.09 -24.44 5.01
C ILE A 354 83.05 -25.52 4.36
N ALA A 355 82.91 -25.76 3.06
CA ALA A 355 83.83 -26.66 2.30
C ALA A 355 85.28 -26.18 2.29
N LYS A 356 85.51 -24.84 2.42
CA LYS A 356 86.89 -24.28 2.47
C LYS A 356 87.50 -24.35 3.89
N VAL A 357 86.68 -24.54 4.91
CA VAL A 357 87.14 -24.57 6.35
C VAL A 357 87.38 -26.02 6.80
N LYS A 358 86.81 -27.02 6.10
CA LYS A 358 87.15 -28.45 6.25
C LYS A 358 88.36 -28.80 5.49
#